data_4a27d19d2c5a2450dae5efb26e3644b6
#
_entry.id   4a27d19d2c5a2450dae5efb26e3644b6
#
_cell.length_a   1.000
_cell.length_b   1.000
_cell.length_c   1.000
_cell.angle_alpha   90.00
_cell.angle_beta   90.00
_cell.angle_gamma   90.00
#
_symmetry.space_group_name_H-M   'P 1'
#
loop_
_entity.id
_entity.type
_entity.pdbx_description
1 polymer ?
#
loop_
_entity_poly.entity_id
_entity_poly.type
_entity_poly.pdbx_seq_one_letter_code
_entity_poly.pdbx_strand_id
1 'polypeptide(L)'
;MKALRRFTVRAHLPERLEALEQLSINLRWSWDSPTQDLFESIEPTLWSQCGRDPVALLGAVSPARLDELALDGGFLGRLDELAADLNDYLSRPLWYQQQQNNGAAMPNGIGYFSMEFGVAEVLPNYSGGLGILAGDHLKDRKSVV
;
A
#
# COMPACT_ATOMS: atom_id res chain seq x y z
N MET A 1 10.95 34.23 12.53
CA MET A 1 12.24 33.49 12.59
C MET A 1 12.38 32.64 11.34
N LYS A 2 13.50 32.71 10.60
CA LYS A 2 13.80 31.76 9.51
C LYS A 2 14.51 30.56 10.11
N ALA A 3 14.04 29.34 9.81
CA ALA A 3 14.75 28.12 10.19
C ALA A 3 16.10 28.07 9.46
N LEU A 4 17.19 27.90 10.22
CA LEU A 4 18.54 27.84 9.69
C LEU A 4 18.86 26.51 8.98
N ARG A 5 18.20 25.43 9.38
CA ARG A 5 18.31 24.10 8.77
C ARG A 5 17.02 23.32 8.93
N ARG A 6 16.68 22.51 7.92
CA ARG A 6 15.60 21.50 7.99
C ARG A 6 16.28 20.13 8.00
N PHE A 7 15.99 19.33 9.03
CA PHE A 7 16.39 17.92 9.08
C PHE A 7 15.16 17.09 8.77
N THR A 8 15.29 16.15 7.85
CA THR A 8 14.30 15.11 7.62
C THR A 8 14.91 13.80 8.10
N VAL A 9 14.38 13.25 9.17
CA VAL A 9 14.74 11.90 9.64
C VAL A 9 13.81 10.93 8.94
N ARG A 10 14.37 10.01 8.18
CA ARG A 10 13.63 8.87 7.61
C ARG A 10 14.12 7.61 8.31
N ALA A 11 13.19 6.69 8.63
CA ALA A 11 13.57 5.35 9.04
C ALA A 11 14.37 4.72 7.90
N HIS A 12 15.55 4.21 8.19
CA HIS A 12 16.34 3.44 7.23
C HIS A 12 15.97 1.98 7.41
N LEU A 13 15.30 1.41 6.42
CA LEU A 13 15.01 -0.02 6.41
C LEU A 13 16.28 -0.80 6.04
N PRO A 14 16.58 -1.91 6.74
CA PRO A 14 17.57 -2.88 6.25
C PRO A 14 17.27 -3.31 4.82
N GLU A 15 18.29 -3.54 4.00
CA GLU A 15 18.16 -3.89 2.58
C GLU A 15 17.16 -5.04 2.34
N ARG A 16 17.18 -6.07 3.21
CA ARG A 16 16.26 -7.20 3.12
C ARG A 16 14.79 -6.86 3.41
N LEU A 17 14.50 -5.69 3.94
CA LEU A 17 13.17 -5.22 4.30
C LEU A 17 12.67 -4.08 3.38
N GLU A 18 13.41 -3.71 2.33
CA GLU A 18 13.05 -2.59 1.42
C GLU A 18 11.67 -2.78 0.77
N ALA A 19 11.26 -4.02 0.52
CA ALA A 19 9.93 -4.31 -0.04
C ALA A 19 8.77 -3.81 0.84
N LEU A 20 8.98 -3.65 2.17
CA LEU A 20 7.99 -3.05 3.07
C LEU A 20 7.62 -1.62 2.66
N GLU A 21 8.58 -0.85 2.13
CA GLU A 21 8.30 0.51 1.64
C GLU A 21 7.27 0.48 0.50
N GLN A 22 7.48 -0.39 -0.50
CA GLN A 22 6.56 -0.52 -1.63
C GLN A 22 5.16 -0.98 -1.18
N LEU A 23 5.10 -1.98 -0.29
CA LEU A 23 3.84 -2.48 0.26
C LEU A 23 3.12 -1.39 1.07
N SER A 24 3.85 -0.56 1.82
CA SER A 24 3.27 0.48 2.68
C SER A 24 2.64 1.64 1.92
N ILE A 25 3.24 2.05 0.80
CA ILE A 25 2.74 3.18 -0.01
C ILE A 25 1.67 2.77 -1.03
N ASN A 26 1.54 1.50 -1.36
CA ASN A 26 0.50 1.03 -2.25
C ASN A 26 -0.77 0.73 -1.47
N LEU A 27 -1.82 1.52 -1.68
CA LEU A 27 -3.08 1.43 -0.92
C LEU A 27 -3.80 0.09 -1.03
N ARG A 28 -3.36 -0.83 -1.90
CA ARG A 28 -3.88 -2.20 -1.95
C ARG A 28 -3.86 -2.88 -0.58
N TRP A 29 -2.85 -2.59 0.26
CA TRP A 29 -2.76 -3.13 1.61
C TRP A 29 -4.06 -2.92 2.43
N SER A 30 -4.80 -1.84 2.18
CA SER A 30 -6.00 -1.51 2.97
C SER A 30 -7.17 -2.48 2.78
N TRP A 31 -7.14 -3.33 1.74
CA TRP A 31 -8.12 -4.40 1.50
C TRP A 31 -7.48 -5.77 1.25
N ASP A 32 -6.17 -5.89 1.42
CA ASP A 32 -5.41 -7.13 1.26
C ASP A 32 -5.03 -7.66 2.66
N SER A 33 -5.84 -8.60 3.18
CA SER A 33 -5.64 -9.11 4.54
C SER A 33 -4.26 -9.68 4.79
N PRO A 34 -3.63 -10.47 3.86
CA PRO A 34 -2.29 -10.98 4.09
C PRO A 34 -1.24 -9.88 4.28
N THR A 35 -1.36 -8.76 3.55
CA THR A 35 -0.47 -7.61 3.71
C THR A 35 -0.71 -6.90 5.05
N GLN A 36 -1.96 -6.79 5.51
CA GLN A 36 -2.27 -6.25 6.84
C GLN A 36 -1.68 -7.12 7.95
N ASP A 37 -1.83 -8.45 7.84
CA ASP A 37 -1.30 -9.42 8.81
C ASP A 37 0.24 -9.34 8.87
N LEU A 38 0.91 -9.11 7.74
CA LEU A 38 2.35 -8.89 7.70
C LEU A 38 2.73 -7.65 8.53
N PHE A 39 2.09 -6.49 8.28
CA PHE A 39 2.37 -5.26 9.04
C PHE A 39 2.05 -5.42 10.53
N GLU A 40 0.93 -6.03 10.87
CA GLU A 40 0.59 -6.31 12.27
C GLU A 40 1.63 -7.17 12.97
N SER A 41 2.23 -8.14 12.28
CA SER A 41 3.27 -9.03 12.83
C SER A 41 4.61 -8.34 13.12
N ILE A 42 4.85 -7.14 12.58
CA ILE A 42 6.03 -6.33 12.89
C ILE A 42 6.01 -5.93 14.37
N GLU A 43 4.92 -5.30 14.82
CA GLU A 43 4.70 -4.88 16.21
C GLU A 43 3.19 -4.63 16.44
N PRO A 44 2.44 -5.63 16.94
CA PRO A 44 0.97 -5.54 17.03
C PRO A 44 0.44 -4.35 17.84
N THR A 45 1.13 -4.04 18.95
CA THR A 45 0.73 -2.91 19.81
C THR A 45 0.92 -1.58 19.08
N LEU A 46 2.06 -1.42 18.42
CA LEU A 46 2.38 -0.21 17.67
C LEU A 46 1.49 -0.06 16.44
N TRP A 47 1.15 -1.18 15.76
CA TRP A 47 0.20 -1.21 14.64
C TRP A 47 -1.15 -0.60 15.03
N SER A 48 -1.69 -1.01 16.17
CA SER A 48 -2.94 -0.44 16.71
C SER A 48 -2.79 1.03 17.09
N GLN A 49 -1.67 1.42 17.72
CA GLN A 49 -1.41 2.81 18.12
C GLN A 49 -1.24 3.75 16.93
N CYS A 50 -0.68 3.26 15.84
CA CYS A 50 -0.54 4.00 14.58
C CYS A 50 -1.83 4.04 13.74
N GLY A 51 -2.96 3.57 14.27
CA GLY A 51 -4.23 3.55 13.53
C GLY A 51 -4.20 2.62 12.32
N ARG A 52 -3.39 1.56 12.37
CA ARG A 52 -3.16 0.62 11.27
C ARG A 52 -2.60 1.29 10.00
N ASP A 53 -1.79 2.32 10.18
CA ASP A 53 -1.07 2.99 9.10
C ASP A 53 0.33 2.37 8.95
N PRO A 54 0.63 1.67 7.84
CA PRO A 54 1.92 1.02 7.65
C PRO A 54 3.07 2.02 7.52
N VAL A 55 2.83 3.21 6.98
CA VAL A 55 3.87 4.25 6.87
C VAL A 55 4.22 4.80 8.24
N ALA A 56 3.18 5.07 9.07
CA ALA A 56 3.39 5.51 10.44
C ALA A 56 4.06 4.42 11.29
N LEU A 57 3.67 3.15 11.12
CA LEU A 57 4.29 2.01 11.77
C LEU A 57 5.79 1.94 11.46
N LEU A 58 6.17 1.93 10.18
CA LEU A 58 7.58 1.86 9.75
C LEU A 58 8.40 3.05 10.22
N GLY A 59 7.76 4.21 10.38
CA GLY A 59 8.39 5.41 10.96
C GLY A 59 8.60 5.36 12.47
N ALA A 60 7.89 4.49 13.19
CA ALA A 60 7.87 4.43 14.65
C ALA A 60 8.53 3.15 15.22
N VAL A 61 8.63 2.09 14.44
CA VAL A 61 9.25 0.83 14.87
C VAL A 61 10.75 1.03 15.16
N SER A 62 11.25 0.34 16.20
CA SER A 62 12.64 0.49 16.61
C SER A 62 13.61 -0.15 15.60
N PRO A 63 14.82 0.44 15.40
CA PRO A 63 15.84 -0.17 14.55
C PRO A 63 16.20 -1.61 14.98
N ALA A 64 16.28 -1.88 16.28
CA ALA A 64 16.57 -3.22 16.80
C ALA A 64 15.52 -4.25 16.34
N ARG A 65 14.24 -3.86 16.32
CA ARG A 65 13.16 -4.74 15.84
C ARG A 65 13.27 -4.99 14.33
N LEU A 66 13.63 -3.98 13.55
CA LEU A 66 13.89 -4.14 12.10
C LEU A 66 15.07 -5.07 11.85
N ASP A 67 16.14 -4.95 12.63
CA ASP A 67 17.30 -5.83 12.52
C ASP A 67 16.94 -7.32 12.85
N GLU A 68 16.09 -7.54 13.86
CA GLU A 68 15.56 -8.87 14.17
C GLU A 68 14.76 -9.46 13.00
N LEU A 69 13.84 -8.68 12.43
CA LEU A 69 13.02 -9.11 11.31
C LEU A 69 13.83 -9.39 10.04
N ALA A 70 14.91 -8.63 9.83
CA ALA A 70 15.83 -8.86 8.72
C ALA A 70 16.61 -10.19 8.81
N LEU A 71 16.60 -10.84 9.98
CA LEU A 71 17.17 -12.16 10.23
C LEU A 71 16.10 -13.28 10.33
N ASP A 72 14.83 -12.91 10.42
CA ASP A 72 13.71 -13.88 10.52
C ASP A 72 13.35 -14.41 9.13
N GLY A 73 13.76 -15.64 8.84
CA GLY A 73 13.48 -16.30 7.56
C GLY A 73 11.98 -16.51 7.29
N GLY A 74 11.17 -16.69 8.33
CA GLY A 74 9.71 -16.84 8.19
C GLY A 74 9.04 -15.52 7.80
N PHE A 75 9.46 -14.40 8.42
CA PHE A 75 9.01 -13.07 8.07
C PHE A 75 9.42 -12.69 6.65
N LEU A 76 10.69 -12.91 6.31
CA LEU A 76 11.24 -12.60 4.98
C LEU A 76 10.54 -13.38 3.87
N GLY A 77 10.27 -14.67 4.07
CA GLY A 77 9.53 -15.48 3.09
C GLY A 77 8.15 -14.91 2.79
N ARG A 78 7.40 -14.51 3.84
CA ARG A 78 6.08 -13.85 3.66
C ARG A 78 6.21 -12.49 2.97
N LEU A 79 7.23 -11.71 3.31
CA LEU A 79 7.49 -10.43 2.67
C LEU A 79 7.76 -10.58 1.18
N ASP A 80 8.61 -11.54 0.81
CA ASP A 80 8.97 -11.82 -0.59
C ASP A 80 7.74 -12.28 -1.40
N GLU A 81 6.89 -13.15 -0.82
CA GLU A 81 5.64 -13.60 -1.44
C GLU A 81 4.69 -12.45 -1.71
N LEU A 82 4.48 -11.56 -0.73
CA LEU A 82 3.58 -10.41 -0.88
C LEU A 82 4.11 -9.35 -1.83
N ALA A 83 5.43 -9.14 -1.84
CA ALA A 83 6.07 -8.24 -2.80
C ALA A 83 5.94 -8.77 -4.23
N ALA A 84 6.13 -10.08 -4.43
CA ALA A 84 5.94 -10.73 -5.73
C ALA A 84 4.48 -10.66 -6.18
N ASP A 85 3.51 -10.90 -5.28
CA ASP A 85 2.09 -10.79 -5.58
C ASP A 85 1.66 -9.36 -5.94
N LEU A 86 2.17 -8.35 -5.21
CA LEU A 86 1.94 -6.95 -5.57
C LEU A 86 2.50 -6.63 -6.96
N ASN A 87 3.71 -7.10 -7.26
CA ASN A 87 4.36 -6.86 -8.55
C ASN A 87 3.59 -7.53 -9.71
N ASP A 88 3.13 -8.77 -9.51
CA ASP A 88 2.24 -9.45 -10.47
C ASP A 88 0.94 -8.66 -10.66
N TYR A 89 0.30 -8.25 -9.56
CA TYR A 89 -0.93 -7.46 -9.59
C TYR A 89 -0.78 -6.17 -10.40
N LEU A 90 0.37 -5.50 -10.30
CA LEU A 90 0.62 -4.23 -11.00
C LEU A 90 1.03 -4.42 -12.47
N SER A 91 1.58 -5.58 -12.83
CA SER A 91 2.19 -5.81 -14.15
C SER A 91 1.34 -6.68 -15.08
N ARG A 92 0.50 -7.56 -14.53
CA ARG A 92 -0.32 -8.46 -15.36
C ARG A 92 -1.38 -7.68 -16.15
N PRO A 93 -1.59 -8.00 -17.43
CA PRO A 93 -2.66 -7.38 -18.20
C PRO A 93 -4.02 -7.84 -17.67
N LEU A 94 -4.87 -6.90 -17.27
CA LEU A 94 -6.25 -7.12 -16.89
C LEU A 94 -7.15 -7.19 -18.12
N TRP A 95 -8.46 -7.40 -17.93
CA TRP A 95 -9.41 -7.57 -19.03
C TRP A 95 -9.33 -6.46 -20.09
N TYR A 96 -9.22 -5.20 -19.67
CA TYR A 96 -9.16 -4.06 -20.58
C TYR A 96 -7.92 -4.12 -21.49
N GLN A 97 -6.75 -4.33 -20.92
CA GLN A 97 -5.49 -4.44 -21.66
C GLN A 97 -5.51 -5.69 -22.58
N GLN A 98 -6.11 -6.79 -22.12
CA GLN A 98 -6.29 -8.00 -22.93
C GLN A 98 -7.16 -7.72 -24.14
N GLN A 99 -8.28 -6.98 -23.98
CA GLN A 99 -9.15 -6.62 -25.11
C GLN A 99 -8.42 -5.72 -26.11
N GLN A 100 -7.65 -4.73 -25.64
CA GLN A 100 -6.82 -3.90 -26.52
C GLN A 100 -5.80 -4.74 -27.29
N ASN A 101 -5.09 -5.63 -26.61
CA ASN A 101 -4.11 -6.53 -27.22
C ASN A 101 -4.72 -7.47 -28.26
N ASN A 102 -5.97 -7.84 -28.09
CA ASN A 102 -6.74 -8.66 -29.03
C ASN A 102 -7.37 -7.85 -30.19
N GLY A 103 -7.05 -6.56 -30.31
CA GLY A 103 -7.52 -5.70 -31.39
C GLY A 103 -8.94 -5.18 -31.23
N ALA A 104 -9.54 -5.28 -30.04
CA ALA A 104 -10.85 -4.66 -29.78
C ALA A 104 -10.73 -3.12 -29.81
N ALA A 105 -11.73 -2.46 -30.38
CA ALA A 105 -11.83 -1.00 -30.37
C ALA A 105 -12.23 -0.50 -28.98
N MET A 106 -11.23 -0.30 -28.13
CA MET A 106 -11.39 0.20 -26.76
C MET A 106 -10.96 1.67 -26.68
N PRO A 107 -11.55 2.49 -25.76
CA PRO A 107 -11.06 3.86 -25.52
C PRO A 107 -9.59 3.83 -25.09
N ASN A 108 -8.82 4.84 -25.48
CA ASN A 108 -7.40 4.93 -25.08
C ASN A 108 -7.20 5.22 -23.58
N GLY A 109 -8.25 5.65 -22.88
CA GLY A 109 -8.23 5.91 -21.46
C GLY A 109 -9.64 6.18 -20.93
N ILE A 110 -9.84 5.90 -19.65
CA ILE A 110 -11.07 6.16 -18.91
C ILE A 110 -10.71 7.05 -17.73
N GLY A 111 -11.33 8.23 -17.64
CA GLY A 111 -11.19 9.13 -16.49
C GLY A 111 -12.40 8.99 -15.57
N TYR A 112 -12.15 8.75 -14.27
CA TYR A 112 -13.17 8.78 -13.23
C TYR A 112 -12.92 9.96 -12.30
N PHE A 113 -13.88 10.84 -12.20
CA PHE A 113 -13.78 12.10 -11.45
C PHE A 113 -14.76 12.07 -10.27
N SER A 114 -14.25 12.31 -9.07
CA SER A 114 -15.04 12.53 -7.86
C SER A 114 -14.38 13.61 -7.02
N MET A 115 -15.16 14.32 -6.21
CA MET A 115 -14.63 15.29 -5.24
C MET A 115 -14.03 14.59 -4.01
N GLU A 116 -14.42 13.33 -3.76
CA GLU A 116 -14.04 12.54 -2.61
C GLU A 116 -13.75 11.10 -3.05
N PHE A 117 -12.76 10.44 -2.41
CA PHE A 117 -12.45 9.03 -2.62
C PHE A 117 -12.15 8.37 -1.27
N GLY A 118 -13.09 7.59 -0.73
CA GLY A 118 -12.93 6.82 0.50
C GLY A 118 -12.20 5.51 0.25
N VAL A 119 -10.90 5.56 0.01
CA VAL A 119 -10.08 4.36 -0.31
C VAL A 119 -9.58 3.69 0.96
N ALA A 120 -9.02 4.45 1.90
CA ALA A 120 -8.48 3.97 3.16
C ALA A 120 -8.65 5.03 4.25
N GLU A 121 -8.79 4.59 5.51
CA GLU A 121 -8.95 5.49 6.66
C GLU A 121 -7.73 6.40 6.87
N VAL A 122 -6.55 5.92 6.53
CA VAL A 122 -5.30 6.70 6.63
C VAL A 122 -5.23 7.86 5.64
N LEU A 123 -6.13 7.91 4.65
CA LEU A 123 -6.28 9.02 3.70
C LEU A 123 -7.63 9.70 3.91
N PRO A 124 -7.70 10.73 4.77
CA PRO A 124 -8.97 11.42 5.10
C PRO A 124 -9.38 12.40 3.99
N ASN A 125 -9.58 11.90 2.77
CA ASN A 125 -10.02 12.67 1.61
C ASN A 125 -11.48 12.42 1.24
N TYR A 126 -12.30 12.04 2.21
CA TYR A 126 -13.73 11.84 2.08
C TYR A 126 -14.44 12.20 3.41
N SER A 127 -15.71 12.54 3.32
CA SER A 127 -16.53 12.88 4.50
C SER A 127 -17.85 12.14 4.57
N GLY A 128 -18.30 11.54 3.49
CA GLY A 128 -19.61 10.89 3.44
C GLY A 128 -19.75 9.79 2.39
N GLY A 129 -21.01 9.42 2.12
CA GLY A 129 -21.37 8.32 1.23
C GLY A 129 -20.87 8.48 -0.21
N LEU A 130 -20.70 9.71 -0.69
CA LEU A 130 -20.15 9.97 -2.02
C LEU A 130 -18.71 9.45 -2.13
N GLY A 131 -17.89 9.75 -1.13
CA GLY A 131 -16.50 9.31 -1.10
C GLY A 131 -16.38 7.79 -0.96
N ILE A 132 -17.23 7.18 -0.11
CA ILE A 132 -17.26 5.71 0.06
C ILE A 132 -17.64 5.04 -1.26
N LEU A 133 -18.70 5.49 -1.93
CA LEU A 133 -19.13 4.96 -3.23
C LEU A 133 -18.01 5.07 -4.28
N ALA A 134 -17.34 6.23 -4.34
CA ALA A 134 -16.24 6.44 -5.26
C ALA A 134 -15.05 5.53 -4.98
N GLY A 135 -14.69 5.34 -3.72
CA GLY A 135 -13.63 4.42 -3.30
C GLY A 135 -13.96 2.96 -3.62
N ASP A 136 -15.18 2.52 -3.33
CA ASP A 136 -15.65 1.16 -3.63
C ASP A 136 -15.68 0.91 -5.14
N HIS A 137 -16.12 1.90 -5.93
CA HIS A 137 -16.10 1.81 -7.38
C HIS A 137 -14.68 1.61 -7.93
N LEU A 138 -13.68 2.32 -7.40
CA LEU A 138 -12.28 2.13 -7.79
C LEU A 138 -11.76 0.74 -7.42
N LYS A 139 -12.11 0.23 -6.22
CA LYS A 139 -11.71 -1.11 -5.77
C LYS A 139 -12.36 -2.21 -6.61
N ASP A 140 -13.64 -2.07 -6.95
CA ASP A 140 -14.36 -3.03 -7.80
C ASP A 140 -13.79 -3.08 -9.23
N ARG A 141 -13.47 -1.92 -9.80
CA ARG A 141 -12.96 -1.82 -11.18
C ARG A 141 -11.50 -2.26 -11.35
N LYS A 142 -10.75 -2.47 -10.29
CA LYS A 142 -9.37 -2.95 -10.32
C LYS A 142 -9.16 -4.23 -11.12
N SER A 143 -10.19 -5.08 -11.22
CA SER A 143 -10.14 -6.34 -11.99
C SER A 143 -10.48 -6.17 -13.47
N VAL A 144 -10.86 -4.97 -13.89
CA VAL A 144 -11.35 -4.68 -15.25
C VAL A 144 -10.45 -3.69 -15.99
N VAL A 145 -9.78 -2.78 -15.26
CA VAL A 145 -8.95 -1.71 -15.85
C VAL A 145 -7.51 -1.81 -15.43
#